data_11fcd804e01e76d611db3d36c7b20af2
#
_entry.id   11fcd804e01e76d611db3d36c7b20af2
#
_cell.length_a   1.000
_cell.length_b   1.000
_cell.length_c   1.000
_cell.angle_alpha   90.00
_cell.angle_beta   90.00
_cell.angle_gamma   90.00
#
_symmetry.space_group_name_H-M   'P 1'
#
loop_
_entity.id
_entity.type
_entity.pdbx_description
1 polymer ?
#
loop_
_entity_poly.entity_id
_entity_poly.type
_entity_poly.pdbx_seq_one_letter_code
_entity_poly.pdbx_strand_id
1 'polypeptide(L)'
;PKLDLASLAKYSGKKREYSDPETNESYTPYVIETSIGVDRMFLSIMCHSYEEQQLPDGQTRTVLHLPAALAPVKLAVFPLTKKDGMPEKAQEIMNDLRFHFNCKYEEKDQIGKRYRRMDAIGCPFCVTVDQQTLEDNTVTLRERDSMEQRRVHISELRGIIEDQVSITSLLKKLL
;
A
#
# COMPACT_ATOMS: atom_id res chain seq x y z
N PRO A 1 -33.99 10.39 6.22
CA PRO A 1 -35.40 10.74 6.14
C PRO A 1 -36.21 10.03 7.22
N LYS A 2 -37.36 10.62 7.58
CA LYS A 2 -38.25 10.19 8.69
C LYS A 2 -38.77 8.74 8.59
N LEU A 3 -38.49 8.03 7.50
CA LEU A 3 -39.16 6.76 7.19
C LEU A 3 -38.38 5.51 7.66
N ASP A 4 -37.08 5.59 7.94
CA ASP A 4 -36.26 4.40 8.14
C ASP A 4 -36.57 3.67 9.45
N LEU A 5 -36.54 4.36 10.59
CA LEU A 5 -36.86 3.76 11.88
C LEU A 5 -38.35 3.53 12.05
N ALA A 6 -39.22 4.40 11.48
CA ALA A 6 -40.63 4.21 11.50
C ALA A 6 -41.05 2.97 10.68
N SER A 7 -40.45 2.78 9.50
CA SER A 7 -40.67 1.57 8.69
C SER A 7 -40.16 0.33 9.41
N LEU A 8 -38.96 0.40 9.98
CA LEU A 8 -38.37 -0.71 10.73
C LEU A 8 -39.22 -1.09 11.95
N ALA A 9 -39.74 -0.11 12.68
CA ALA A 9 -40.65 -0.33 13.80
C ALA A 9 -41.91 -1.04 13.34
N LYS A 10 -42.51 -0.58 12.22
CA LYS A 10 -43.72 -1.16 11.64
C LYS A 10 -43.57 -2.63 11.26
N TYR A 11 -42.47 -2.97 10.56
CA TYR A 11 -42.24 -4.34 10.07
C TYR A 11 -41.67 -5.29 11.13
N SER A 12 -40.90 -4.78 12.10
CA SER A 12 -40.34 -5.60 13.17
C SER A 12 -41.20 -5.75 14.40
N GLY A 13 -42.28 -4.93 14.51
CA GLY A 13 -43.15 -4.86 15.70
C GLY A 13 -42.45 -4.31 16.95
N LYS A 14 -41.25 -3.77 16.83
CA LYS A 14 -40.43 -3.24 17.95
C LYS A 14 -40.40 -1.72 17.90
N LYS A 15 -40.65 -1.07 19.04
CA LYS A 15 -40.48 0.39 19.17
C LYS A 15 -39.02 0.79 18.86
N ARG A 16 -38.85 1.89 18.13
CA ARG A 16 -37.58 2.49 17.73
C ARG A 16 -37.55 3.98 18.10
N GLU A 17 -37.94 4.25 19.34
CA GLU A 17 -37.97 5.60 19.91
C GLU A 17 -36.79 5.81 20.85
N TYR A 18 -36.26 7.00 20.85
CA TYR A 18 -35.31 7.50 21.84
C TYR A 18 -36.05 8.32 22.88
N SER A 19 -35.83 8.06 24.15
CA SER A 19 -36.34 8.86 25.25
C SER A 19 -35.21 9.72 25.79
N ASP A 20 -35.37 11.01 25.66
CA ASP A 20 -34.39 11.99 26.15
C ASP A 20 -34.53 12.11 27.68
N PRO A 21 -33.50 11.81 28.45
CA PRO A 21 -33.53 11.87 29.90
C PRO A 21 -33.61 13.30 30.46
N GLU A 22 -33.21 14.31 29.69
CA GLU A 22 -33.21 15.71 30.13
C GLU A 22 -34.59 16.37 29.92
N THR A 23 -35.24 16.08 28.79
CA THR A 23 -36.53 16.69 28.43
C THR A 23 -37.72 15.80 28.75
N ASN A 24 -37.51 14.52 29.07
CA ASN A 24 -38.54 13.47 29.18
C ASN A 24 -39.40 13.30 27.92
N GLU A 25 -38.93 13.72 26.77
CA GLU A 25 -39.60 13.55 25.49
C GLU A 25 -39.16 12.25 24.81
N SER A 26 -40.11 11.57 24.19
CA SER A 26 -39.85 10.41 23.35
C SER A 26 -40.15 10.72 21.90
N TYR A 27 -39.17 10.45 21.03
CA TYR A 27 -39.29 10.70 19.59
C TYR A 27 -38.57 9.65 18.77
N THR A 28 -38.95 9.50 17.50
CA THR A 28 -38.24 8.67 16.53
C THR A 28 -37.11 9.50 15.95
N PRO A 29 -35.84 9.19 16.26
CA PRO A 29 -34.71 9.97 15.78
C PRO A 29 -34.48 9.81 14.27
N TYR A 30 -33.78 10.77 13.68
CA TYR A 30 -33.22 10.61 12.34
C TYR A 30 -32.02 9.69 12.40
N VAL A 31 -31.81 8.91 11.34
CA VAL A 31 -30.63 8.08 11.17
C VAL A 31 -29.74 8.72 10.12
N ILE A 32 -28.47 8.87 10.45
CA ILE A 32 -27.40 9.13 9.49
C ILE A 32 -26.64 7.82 9.33
N GLU A 33 -26.75 7.22 8.17
CA GLU A 33 -26.09 5.96 7.84
C GLU A 33 -25.12 6.18 6.68
N THR A 34 -23.88 5.78 6.89
CA THR A 34 -22.88 5.73 5.83
C THR A 34 -22.71 4.28 5.40
N SER A 35 -23.01 3.99 4.14
CA SER A 35 -22.84 2.67 3.55
C SER A 35 -21.82 2.73 2.41
N ILE A 36 -20.78 1.90 2.51
CA ILE A 36 -19.69 1.82 1.52
C ILE A 36 -19.57 0.37 1.04
N GLY A 37 -19.75 0.16 -0.26
CA GLY A 37 -19.53 -1.14 -0.89
C GLY A 37 -18.04 -1.42 -1.13
N VAL A 38 -17.54 -2.54 -0.62
CA VAL A 38 -16.13 -2.92 -0.75
C VAL A 38 -15.68 -3.00 -2.21
N ASP A 39 -16.47 -3.63 -3.08
CA ASP A 39 -16.14 -3.79 -4.50
C ASP A 39 -16.08 -2.44 -5.23
N ARG A 40 -16.96 -1.51 -4.89
CA ARG A 40 -16.94 -0.15 -5.45
C ARG A 40 -15.73 0.64 -4.97
N MET A 41 -15.36 0.51 -3.70
CA MET A 41 -14.14 1.11 -3.17
C MET A 41 -12.90 0.55 -3.86
N PHE A 42 -12.82 -0.78 -4.02
CA PHE A 42 -11.74 -1.43 -4.75
C PHE A 42 -11.61 -0.88 -6.17
N LEU A 43 -12.71 -0.88 -6.95
CA LEU A 43 -12.72 -0.35 -8.31
C LEU A 43 -12.31 1.12 -8.36
N SER A 44 -12.84 1.94 -7.46
CA SER A 44 -12.50 3.36 -7.38
C SER A 44 -11.00 3.59 -7.11
N ILE A 45 -10.42 2.84 -6.16
CA ILE A 45 -8.99 2.93 -5.84
C ILE A 45 -8.15 2.49 -7.04
N MET A 46 -8.50 1.38 -7.70
CA MET A 46 -7.76 0.89 -8.87
C MET A 46 -7.80 1.90 -10.03
N CYS A 47 -8.98 2.43 -10.36
CA CYS A 47 -9.14 3.42 -11.43
C CYS A 47 -8.38 4.73 -11.12
N HIS A 48 -8.41 5.18 -9.86
CA HIS A 48 -7.72 6.39 -9.45
C HIS A 48 -6.19 6.24 -9.45
N SER A 49 -5.72 5.03 -9.13
CA SER A 49 -4.29 4.75 -9.00
C SER A 49 -3.61 4.37 -10.32
N TYR A 50 -4.38 4.04 -11.35
CA TYR A 50 -3.83 3.60 -12.64
C TYR A 50 -3.38 4.79 -13.48
N GLU A 51 -2.14 4.72 -13.98
CA GLU A 51 -1.57 5.70 -14.90
C GLU A 51 -0.68 5.02 -15.95
N GLU A 52 -0.74 5.51 -17.18
CA GLU A 52 0.22 5.24 -18.25
C GLU A 52 1.09 6.48 -18.47
N GLN A 53 2.32 6.41 -18.03
CA GLN A 53 3.29 7.49 -18.14
C GLN A 53 4.15 7.35 -19.38
N GLN A 54 4.32 8.45 -20.13
CA GLN A 54 5.30 8.53 -21.19
C GLN A 54 6.65 8.92 -20.61
N LEU A 55 7.65 8.08 -20.82
CA LEU A 55 9.02 8.36 -20.39
C LEU A 55 9.77 9.21 -21.42
N PRO A 56 10.83 9.94 -21.00
CA PRO A 56 11.62 10.77 -21.93
C PRO A 56 12.27 10.00 -23.09
N ASP A 57 12.48 8.68 -22.91
CA ASP A 57 13.01 7.77 -23.93
C ASP A 57 11.94 7.26 -24.93
N GLY A 58 10.71 7.79 -24.85
CA GLY A 58 9.59 7.40 -25.70
C GLY A 58 8.91 6.09 -25.32
N GLN A 59 9.33 5.44 -24.23
CA GLN A 59 8.70 4.22 -23.75
C GLN A 59 7.53 4.54 -22.81
N THR A 60 6.54 3.64 -22.78
CA THR A 60 5.42 3.74 -21.84
C THR A 60 5.69 2.96 -20.58
N ARG A 61 5.35 3.54 -19.44
CA ARG A 61 5.40 2.92 -18.10
C ARG A 61 4.00 2.86 -17.52
N THR A 62 3.51 1.67 -17.26
CA THR A 62 2.26 1.48 -16.52
C THR A 62 2.56 1.50 -15.02
N VAL A 63 1.82 2.30 -14.26
CA VAL A 63 1.99 2.44 -12.82
C VAL A 63 0.64 2.34 -12.11
N LEU A 64 0.62 1.66 -10.98
CA LEU A 64 -0.45 1.75 -9.99
C LEU A 64 0.03 2.58 -8.80
N HIS A 65 -0.43 3.82 -8.71
CA HIS A 65 -0.11 4.75 -7.61
C HIS A 65 -0.92 4.45 -6.36
N LEU A 66 -0.94 3.17 -5.96
CA LEU A 66 -1.59 2.78 -4.72
C LEU A 66 -0.91 3.46 -3.53
N PRO A 67 -1.67 4.00 -2.56
CA PRO A 67 -1.10 4.37 -1.27
C PRO A 67 -0.25 3.23 -0.71
N ALA A 68 0.96 3.52 -0.24
CA ALA A 68 1.90 2.48 0.18
C ALA A 68 1.31 1.54 1.25
N ALA A 69 0.43 2.07 2.10
CA ALA A 69 -0.30 1.28 3.09
C ALA A 69 -1.30 0.27 2.48
N LEU A 70 -1.79 0.51 1.26
CA LEU A 70 -2.74 -0.37 0.56
C LEU A 70 -2.07 -1.30 -0.46
N ALA A 71 -0.81 -1.02 -0.83
CA ALA A 71 -0.09 -1.84 -1.81
C ALA A 71 -0.01 -3.30 -1.37
N PRO A 72 -0.33 -4.28 -2.24
CA PRO A 72 -0.31 -5.70 -1.87
C PRO A 72 1.10 -6.22 -1.60
N VAL A 73 2.09 -5.70 -2.31
CA VAL A 73 3.53 -5.95 -2.08
C VAL A 73 4.15 -4.64 -1.63
N LYS A 74 4.80 -4.64 -0.46
CA LYS A 74 5.40 -3.43 0.13
C LYS A 74 6.81 -3.18 -0.40
N LEU A 75 7.51 -4.27 -0.67
CA LEU A 75 8.93 -4.25 -1.04
C LEU A 75 9.23 -5.35 -2.05
N ALA A 76 10.00 -5.02 -3.07
CA ALA A 76 10.62 -6.03 -3.93
C ALA A 76 12.15 -5.99 -3.79
N VAL A 77 12.77 -7.16 -3.76
CA VAL A 77 14.24 -7.28 -3.61
C VAL A 77 14.81 -7.98 -4.86
N PHE A 78 15.82 -7.37 -5.43
CA PHE A 78 16.45 -7.84 -6.67
C PHE A 78 17.97 -7.95 -6.52
N PRO A 79 18.60 -9.05 -6.93
CA PRO A 79 20.02 -9.03 -7.22
C PRO A 79 20.25 -8.29 -8.56
N LEU A 80 21.26 -7.43 -8.66
CA LEU A 80 21.58 -6.75 -9.93
C LEU A 80 21.93 -7.78 -11.01
N THR A 81 22.77 -8.75 -10.65
CA THR A 81 23.16 -9.89 -11.50
C THR A 81 22.92 -11.21 -10.74
N LYS A 82 22.99 -12.34 -11.50
CA LYS A 82 22.88 -13.70 -10.92
C LYS A 82 24.24 -14.29 -10.53
N LYS A 83 25.21 -13.46 -10.22
CA LYS A 83 26.58 -13.88 -9.93
C LYS A 83 27.07 -13.28 -8.62
N ASP A 84 28.21 -13.75 -8.17
CA ASP A 84 29.02 -13.14 -7.12
C ASP A 84 28.35 -13.05 -5.75
N GLY A 85 27.40 -13.96 -5.43
CA GLY A 85 26.71 -13.97 -4.13
C GLY A 85 25.58 -12.94 -3.99
N MET A 86 25.26 -12.14 -5.02
CA MET A 86 24.17 -11.17 -4.96
C MET A 86 22.79 -11.80 -4.81
N PRO A 87 22.44 -12.93 -5.49
CA PRO A 87 21.15 -13.60 -5.28
C PRO A 87 20.97 -14.09 -3.83
N GLU A 88 22.01 -14.67 -3.25
CA GLU A 88 22.01 -15.18 -1.88
C GLU A 88 21.80 -14.03 -0.89
N LYS A 89 22.53 -12.93 -1.08
CA LYS A 89 22.37 -11.72 -0.25
C LYS A 89 21.01 -11.08 -0.40
N ALA A 90 20.44 -11.04 -1.60
CA ALA A 90 19.09 -10.53 -1.84
C ALA A 90 18.04 -11.43 -1.16
N GLN A 91 18.19 -12.74 -1.18
CA GLN A 91 17.32 -13.67 -0.48
C GLN A 91 17.45 -13.55 1.05
N GLU A 92 18.66 -13.34 1.57
CA GLU A 92 18.88 -13.07 3.00
C GLU A 92 18.07 -11.84 3.44
N ILE A 93 18.23 -10.72 2.74
CA ILE A 93 17.49 -9.47 3.02
C ILE A 93 15.97 -9.68 2.92
N MET A 94 15.50 -10.37 1.88
CA MET A 94 14.08 -10.66 1.73
C MET A 94 13.56 -11.56 2.87
N ASN A 95 14.32 -12.57 3.28
CA ASN A 95 13.92 -13.49 4.35
C ASN A 95 13.82 -12.81 5.71
N ASP A 96 14.64 -11.79 5.97
CA ASP A 96 14.53 -10.97 7.18
C ASP A 96 13.28 -10.07 7.12
N LEU A 97 13.11 -9.35 6.01
CA LEU A 97 12.04 -8.36 5.88
C LEU A 97 10.63 -8.97 5.70
N ARG A 98 10.52 -10.20 5.18
CA ARG A 98 9.21 -10.87 4.96
C ARG A 98 8.40 -11.13 6.23
N PHE A 99 9.02 -11.10 7.39
CA PHE A 99 8.32 -11.20 8.68
C PHE A 99 7.60 -9.89 9.06
N HIS A 100 7.95 -8.79 8.43
CA HIS A 100 7.42 -7.45 8.68
C HIS A 100 6.53 -6.94 7.55
N PHE A 101 6.84 -7.33 6.30
CA PHE A 101 6.18 -6.84 5.10
C PHE A 101 5.89 -7.96 4.13
N ASN A 102 4.88 -7.77 3.28
CA ASN A 102 4.71 -8.63 2.12
C ASN A 102 5.78 -8.24 1.08
N CYS A 103 6.77 -9.10 0.93
CA CYS A 103 7.94 -8.91 0.06
C CYS A 103 7.87 -9.80 -1.18
N LYS A 104 8.49 -9.34 -2.27
CA LYS A 104 8.65 -10.12 -3.50
C LYS A 104 10.12 -10.17 -3.91
N TYR A 105 10.61 -11.36 -4.22
CA TYR A 105 11.93 -11.56 -4.84
C TYR A 105 11.78 -11.75 -6.33
N GLU A 106 12.67 -11.17 -7.12
CA GLU A 106 12.71 -11.40 -8.57
C GLU A 106 14.13 -11.23 -9.12
N GLU A 107 14.54 -12.14 -10.00
CA GLU A 107 15.85 -12.13 -10.66
C GLU A 107 15.77 -12.35 -12.19
N LYS A 108 14.55 -12.44 -12.74
CA LYS A 108 14.33 -12.66 -14.17
C LYS A 108 14.40 -11.35 -14.94
N ASP A 109 15.06 -11.35 -16.09
CA ASP A 109 15.27 -10.21 -16.98
C ASP A 109 16.17 -9.10 -16.43
N GLN A 110 16.34 -8.04 -17.20
CA GLN A 110 17.10 -6.85 -16.82
C GLN A 110 16.40 -6.05 -15.71
N ILE A 111 17.19 -5.37 -14.89
CA ILE A 111 16.70 -4.62 -13.73
C ILE A 111 15.59 -3.62 -14.06
N GLY A 112 15.68 -2.90 -15.18
CA GLY A 112 14.64 -1.96 -15.62
C GLY A 112 13.28 -2.62 -15.86
N LYS A 113 13.27 -3.84 -16.42
CA LYS A 113 12.02 -4.60 -16.60
C LYS A 113 11.41 -5.06 -15.29
N ARG A 114 12.26 -5.42 -14.30
CA ARG A 114 11.81 -5.78 -12.96
C ARG A 114 11.14 -4.61 -12.26
N TYR A 115 11.75 -3.43 -12.31
CA TYR A 115 11.14 -2.20 -11.79
C TYR A 115 9.76 -1.92 -12.41
N ARG A 116 9.65 -2.00 -13.74
CA ARG A 116 8.37 -1.79 -14.43
C ARG A 116 7.28 -2.76 -13.99
N ARG A 117 7.62 -4.03 -13.80
CA ARG A 117 6.65 -5.02 -13.27
C ARG A 117 6.18 -4.68 -11.86
N MET A 118 7.07 -4.17 -11.02
CA MET A 118 6.71 -3.75 -9.66
C MET A 118 5.89 -2.46 -9.67
N ASP A 119 6.24 -1.52 -10.51
CA ASP A 119 5.45 -0.30 -10.72
C ASP A 119 4.01 -0.64 -11.16
N ALA A 120 3.86 -1.59 -12.09
CA ALA A 120 2.56 -2.03 -12.61
C ALA A 120 1.67 -2.73 -11.57
N ILE A 121 2.24 -3.36 -10.55
CA ILE A 121 1.47 -3.97 -9.44
C ILE A 121 1.35 -3.05 -8.22
N GLY A 122 1.86 -1.83 -8.32
CA GLY A 122 1.76 -0.83 -7.25
C GLY A 122 2.73 -1.03 -6.09
N CYS A 123 3.83 -1.77 -6.26
CA CYS A 123 4.85 -1.94 -5.22
C CYS A 123 5.59 -0.62 -4.99
N PRO A 124 5.53 -0.02 -3.77
CA PRO A 124 6.07 1.31 -3.52
C PRO A 124 7.60 1.36 -3.48
N PHE A 125 8.26 0.26 -3.09
CA PHE A 125 9.69 0.22 -2.89
C PHE A 125 10.35 -0.97 -3.57
N CYS A 126 11.50 -0.72 -4.20
CA CYS A 126 12.37 -1.76 -4.73
C CYS A 126 13.78 -1.61 -4.17
N VAL A 127 14.36 -2.71 -3.71
CA VAL A 127 15.74 -2.81 -3.24
C VAL A 127 16.56 -3.56 -4.26
N THR A 128 17.71 -2.99 -4.65
CA THR A 128 18.66 -3.67 -5.52
C THR A 128 19.96 -3.94 -4.77
N VAL A 129 20.35 -5.19 -4.82
CA VAL A 129 21.62 -5.71 -4.29
C VAL A 129 22.64 -5.74 -5.42
N ASP A 130 23.74 -5.08 -5.25
CA ASP A 130 24.84 -4.96 -6.21
C ASP A 130 26.20 -5.34 -5.58
N GLN A 131 27.29 -5.15 -6.33
CA GLN A 131 28.63 -5.48 -5.83
C GLN A 131 28.98 -4.71 -4.56
N GLN A 132 28.68 -3.42 -4.50
CA GLN A 132 28.94 -2.59 -3.33
C GLN A 132 28.20 -3.09 -2.08
N THR A 133 27.02 -3.68 -2.25
CA THR A 133 26.24 -4.28 -1.14
C THR A 133 27.04 -5.36 -0.41
N LEU A 134 27.84 -6.14 -1.14
CA LEU A 134 28.65 -7.22 -0.55
C LEU A 134 29.85 -6.67 0.25
N GLU A 135 30.26 -5.45 -0.03
CA GLU A 135 31.43 -4.81 0.61
C GLU A 135 31.01 -4.02 1.87
N ASP A 136 29.94 -3.21 1.77
CA ASP A 136 29.58 -2.23 2.81
C ASP A 136 28.19 -2.42 3.41
N ASN A 137 27.44 -3.49 3.03
CA ASN A 137 26.07 -3.75 3.46
C ASN A 137 25.10 -2.59 3.15
N THR A 138 25.35 -1.80 2.12
CA THR A 138 24.37 -0.83 1.61
C THR A 138 23.67 -1.36 0.38
N VAL A 139 22.45 -0.91 0.15
CA VAL A 139 21.62 -1.29 -1.01
C VAL A 139 21.06 -0.05 -1.69
N THR A 140 20.70 -0.20 -2.96
CA THR A 140 19.96 0.86 -3.65
C THR A 140 18.46 0.70 -3.37
N LEU A 141 17.88 1.66 -2.67
CA LEU A 141 16.42 1.79 -2.47
C LEU A 141 15.84 2.72 -3.54
N ARG A 142 14.87 2.20 -4.31
CA ARG A 142 14.14 2.97 -5.32
C ARG A 142 12.68 3.14 -4.90
N GLU A 143 12.17 4.35 -5.01
CA GLU A 143 10.78 4.69 -4.83
C GLU A 143 10.01 4.63 -6.16
N ARG A 144 8.79 4.10 -6.14
CA ARG A 144 7.94 3.93 -7.33
C ARG A 144 7.56 5.26 -7.96
N ASP A 145 7.10 6.21 -7.17
CA ASP A 145 6.45 7.41 -7.68
C ASP A 145 7.46 8.45 -8.19
N SER A 146 8.48 8.74 -7.42
CA SER A 146 9.56 9.65 -7.81
C SER A 146 10.57 9.03 -8.76
N MET A 147 10.67 7.69 -8.79
CA MET A 147 11.75 6.91 -9.41
C MET A 147 13.15 7.23 -8.84
N GLU A 148 13.22 8.01 -7.78
CA GLU A 148 14.48 8.33 -7.12
C GLU A 148 15.13 7.08 -6.53
N GLN A 149 16.44 7.05 -6.61
CA GLN A 149 17.26 5.97 -6.08
C GLN A 149 18.28 6.57 -5.09
N ARG A 150 18.37 5.94 -3.92
CA ARG A 150 19.35 6.33 -2.90
C ARG A 150 19.99 5.12 -2.27
N ARG A 151 21.21 5.28 -1.81
CA ARG A 151 21.90 4.26 -1.01
C ARG A 151 21.42 4.33 0.43
N VAL A 152 21.12 3.17 1.00
CA VAL A 152 20.74 3.03 2.41
C VAL A 152 21.41 1.78 2.98
N HIS A 153 21.73 1.80 4.26
CA HIS A 153 22.25 0.62 4.94
C HIS A 153 21.14 -0.40 5.18
N ILE A 154 21.44 -1.69 5.05
CA ILE A 154 20.45 -2.78 5.18
C ILE A 154 19.70 -2.70 6.51
N SER A 155 20.39 -2.35 7.61
CA SER A 155 19.77 -2.22 8.94
C SER A 155 18.72 -1.10 9.05
N GLU A 156 18.73 -0.12 8.15
CA GLU A 156 17.80 1.02 8.15
C GLU A 156 16.53 0.72 7.34
N LEU A 157 16.59 -0.28 6.43
CA LEU A 157 15.50 -0.58 5.50
C LEU A 157 14.16 -0.78 6.20
N ARG A 158 14.16 -1.57 7.28
CA ARG A 158 12.93 -1.85 8.03
C ARG A 158 12.26 -0.58 8.50
N GLY A 159 12.99 0.29 9.20
CA GLY A 159 12.44 1.54 9.74
C GLY A 159 11.93 2.46 8.65
N ILE A 160 12.72 2.65 7.57
CA ILE A 160 12.36 3.51 6.44
C ILE A 160 11.06 3.03 5.79
N ILE A 161 10.92 1.72 5.55
CA ILE A 161 9.76 1.17 4.87
C ILE A 161 8.54 1.18 5.80
N GLU A 162 8.69 0.78 7.07
CA GLU A 162 7.62 0.73 8.07
C GLU A 162 6.93 2.09 8.22
N ASP A 163 7.70 3.17 8.28
CA ASP A 163 7.17 4.53 8.37
C ASP A 163 6.29 4.92 7.16
N GLN A 164 6.57 4.37 5.99
CA GLN A 164 5.84 4.69 4.76
C GLN A 164 4.63 3.77 4.51
N VAL A 165 4.71 2.49 4.90
CA VAL A 165 3.66 1.49 4.61
C VAL A 165 2.68 1.28 5.74
N SER A 166 2.94 1.86 6.92
CA SER A 166 2.08 1.72 8.10
C SER A 166 0.76 2.48 7.93
N ILE A 167 -0.35 1.81 8.23
CA ILE A 167 -1.66 2.49 8.33
C ILE A 167 -1.64 3.57 9.41
N THR A 168 -0.91 3.34 10.50
CA THR A 168 -0.73 4.33 11.57
C THR A 168 -0.10 5.61 11.05
N SER A 169 0.94 5.50 10.21
CA SER A 169 1.59 6.64 9.57
C SER A 169 0.66 7.36 8.60
N LEU A 170 -0.18 6.62 7.87
CA LEU A 170 -1.20 7.20 7.01
C LEU A 170 -2.24 7.99 7.82
N LEU A 171 -2.75 7.42 8.91
CA LEU A 171 -3.74 8.06 9.77
C LEU A 171 -3.19 9.32 10.44
N LYS A 172 -1.92 9.32 10.86
CA LYS A 172 -1.27 10.52 11.43
C LYS A 172 -1.19 11.70 10.46
N LYS A 173 -1.20 11.44 9.15
CA LYS A 173 -1.21 12.49 8.11
C LYS A 173 -2.59 13.10 7.88
N LEU A 174 -3.64 12.48 8.42
CA LEU A 174 -5.03 12.94 8.31
C LEU A 174 -5.49 13.76 9.52
N LEU A 175 -4.71 13.76 10.59
CA LEU A 175 -4.95 14.53 11.82
C LEU A 175 -4.12 15.80 11.83
#